data_bed7936021249c969ca32b1bea786f9a
#
_entry.id   bed7936021249c969ca32b1bea786f9a
#
_cell.length_a   1.000
_cell.length_b   1.000
_cell.length_c   1.000
_cell.angle_alpha   90.00
_cell.angle_beta   90.00
_cell.angle_gamma   90.00
#
_symmetry.space_group_name_H-M   'P 1'
#
loop_
_entity.id
_entity.type
_entity.pdbx_description
1 polymer ?
#
loop_
_entity_poly.entity_id
_entity_poly.type
_entity_poly.pdbx_seq_one_letter_code
_entity_poly.pdbx_strand_id
1 'polypeptide(L)'
;MDRFVVNPPWPELPRVTALLNGFPRDYHVHDYRTTLSLKAVVAGAARYATPGGRYLVTPDVFLVLNHGQRYSMEVDAESGTETLCPFFAPGFVEAAAWSAAAGDARQLDDVDARGAPFELVERLHPAVGPIAAILASMRAAVRARRAGAAWIEDRFHDLALALAALRDDTRREMETFPAVRRATREELYRRLYRARDFLVSCYAEPLTVAEAARVAALSPFHFHRAFRRAFGRTPMQLLQHHRLEVARRLLARGDEVTAVALAVGFDSLGSFSWLFRRKHGVAPSELRPGRKKQD
;
A
#
# COMPACT_ATOMS: atom_id res chain seq x y z
N MET A 1 10.33 14.65 -24.77
CA MET A 1 11.39 14.88 -23.76
C MET A 1 10.74 14.76 -22.41
N ASP A 2 10.91 13.63 -21.72
CA ASP A 2 10.30 13.40 -20.42
C ASP A 2 10.96 14.33 -19.39
N ARG A 3 10.17 15.21 -18.82
CA ARG A 3 10.66 16.15 -17.82
C ARG A 3 10.47 15.52 -16.44
N PHE A 4 11.56 15.23 -15.74
CA PHE A 4 11.56 14.77 -14.35
C PHE A 4 11.51 15.97 -13.41
N VAL A 5 10.49 16.05 -12.57
CA VAL A 5 10.26 17.22 -11.71
C VAL A 5 9.95 16.79 -10.28
N VAL A 6 10.54 17.47 -9.31
CA VAL A 6 10.19 17.31 -7.89
C VAL A 6 9.20 18.39 -7.50
N ASN A 7 8.07 17.99 -6.91
CA ASN A 7 6.99 18.88 -6.50
C ASN A 7 6.50 19.85 -7.59
N PRO A 8 6.10 19.37 -8.79
CA PRO A 8 5.54 20.23 -9.81
C PRO A 8 4.19 20.82 -9.39
N PRO A 9 3.76 21.93 -10.00
CA PRO A 9 2.38 22.41 -9.85
C PRO A 9 1.37 21.34 -10.32
N TRP A 10 0.23 21.26 -9.67
CA TRP A 10 -0.85 20.29 -9.95
C TRP A 10 -1.21 20.11 -11.44
N PRO A 11 -1.35 21.18 -12.24
CA PRO A 11 -1.73 21.04 -13.66
C PRO A 11 -0.69 20.29 -14.52
N GLU A 12 0.55 20.20 -14.08
CA GLU A 12 1.62 19.51 -14.83
C GLU A 12 1.68 17.99 -14.57
N LEU A 13 1.17 17.52 -13.42
CA LEU A 13 1.27 16.13 -12.98
C LEU A 13 0.85 15.08 -14.03
N PRO A 14 -0.24 15.27 -14.79
CA PRO A 14 -0.66 14.25 -15.77
C PRO A 14 0.27 14.12 -16.99
N ARG A 15 1.23 15.03 -17.15
CA ARG A 15 2.06 15.14 -18.36
C ARG A 15 3.54 14.85 -18.13
N VAL A 16 3.95 14.74 -16.87
CA VAL A 16 5.35 14.61 -16.51
C VAL A 16 5.56 13.42 -15.56
N THR A 17 6.76 12.86 -15.60
CA THR A 17 7.21 11.96 -14.55
C THR A 17 7.67 12.81 -13.37
N ALA A 18 7.03 12.66 -12.21
CA ALA A 18 7.20 13.58 -11.10
C ALA A 18 7.26 12.85 -9.75
N LEU A 19 8.07 13.39 -8.84
CA LEU A 19 8.09 12.99 -7.45
C LEU A 19 7.42 14.05 -6.58
N LEU A 20 6.30 13.69 -5.93
CA LEU A 20 5.71 14.53 -4.90
C LEU A 20 6.18 14.08 -3.53
N ASN A 21 6.91 14.95 -2.83
CA ASN A 21 7.19 14.81 -1.40
C ASN A 21 6.48 15.93 -0.67
N GLY A 22 5.47 15.59 0.11
CA GLY A 22 4.60 16.53 0.78
C GLY A 22 4.49 16.27 2.28
N PHE A 23 4.15 17.35 3.02
CA PHE A 23 3.85 17.33 4.44
C PHE A 23 2.42 17.84 4.65
N PRO A 24 1.41 17.10 4.16
CA PRO A 24 0.03 17.54 4.24
C PRO A 24 -0.44 17.60 5.69
N ARG A 25 -1.25 18.64 5.99
CA ARG A 25 -1.98 18.79 7.25
C ARG A 25 -3.40 19.17 6.90
N ASP A 26 -4.37 18.41 7.39
CA ASP A 26 -5.78 18.62 7.07
C ASP A 26 -5.99 18.81 5.55
N TYR A 27 -5.60 17.78 4.81
CA TYR A 27 -5.50 17.86 3.36
C TYR A 27 -6.41 16.83 2.70
N HIS A 28 -7.20 17.31 1.75
CA HIS A 28 -8.16 16.51 1.01
C HIS A 28 -7.93 16.62 -0.50
N VAL A 29 -7.94 15.48 -1.16
CA VAL A 29 -8.07 15.39 -2.63
C VAL A 29 -9.39 14.71 -2.90
N HIS A 30 -10.24 15.32 -3.74
CA HIS A 30 -11.52 14.74 -4.09
C HIS A 30 -11.56 14.34 -5.56
N ASP A 31 -11.88 13.06 -5.79
CA ASP A 31 -12.18 12.49 -7.11
C ASP A 31 -11.16 12.86 -8.22
N TYR A 32 -9.89 12.83 -7.88
CA TYR A 32 -8.80 13.15 -8.81
C TYR A 32 -8.49 11.96 -9.72
N ARG A 33 -8.36 12.22 -11.03
CA ARG A 33 -7.95 11.22 -12.02
C ARG A 33 -6.43 11.23 -12.16
N THR A 34 -5.79 10.15 -11.74
CA THR A 34 -4.32 10.06 -11.71
C THR A 34 -3.73 9.42 -12.98
N THR A 35 -2.44 9.66 -13.20
CA THR A 35 -1.58 8.77 -13.98
C THR A 35 -1.13 7.59 -13.12
N LEU A 36 -0.40 6.63 -13.68
CA LEU A 36 0.24 5.58 -12.88
C LEU A 36 1.06 6.23 -11.77
N SER A 37 0.79 5.85 -10.55
CA SER A 37 1.45 6.47 -9.40
C SER A 37 1.53 5.52 -8.22
N LEU A 38 2.61 5.67 -7.45
CA LEU A 38 2.79 4.96 -6.21
C LEU A 38 2.47 5.93 -5.06
N LYS A 39 1.61 5.51 -4.16
CA LYS A 39 1.21 6.26 -2.97
C LYS A 39 1.93 5.66 -1.77
N ALA A 40 2.92 6.36 -1.26
CA ALA A 40 3.67 5.96 -0.08
C ALA A 40 3.58 7.03 1.01
N VAL A 41 3.58 6.57 2.25
CA VAL A 41 3.65 7.39 3.46
C VAL A 41 4.95 7.05 4.17
N VAL A 42 5.69 8.07 4.55
CA VAL A 42 6.97 7.94 5.26
C VAL A 42 6.79 8.07 6.77
N ALA A 43 5.83 8.91 7.17
CA ALA A 43 5.42 9.12 8.55
C ALA A 43 3.92 9.40 8.59
N GLY A 44 3.25 9.05 9.67
CA GLY A 44 1.80 9.22 9.80
C GLY A 44 1.00 8.19 8.98
N ALA A 45 -0.15 8.61 8.45
CA ALA A 45 -1.03 7.79 7.63
C ALA A 45 -1.85 8.65 6.66
N ALA A 46 -2.23 8.06 5.52
CA ALA A 46 -3.14 8.69 4.56
C ALA A 46 -4.24 7.69 4.16
N ARG A 47 -5.49 8.15 4.15
CA ARG A 47 -6.64 7.36 3.70
C ARG A 47 -6.90 7.63 2.23
N TYR A 48 -6.96 6.57 1.45
CA TYR A 48 -7.33 6.63 0.05
C TYR A 48 -8.66 5.92 -0.17
N ALA A 49 -9.51 6.52 -0.97
CA ALA A 49 -10.75 5.91 -1.47
C ALA A 49 -10.73 5.88 -3.00
N THR A 50 -11.04 4.72 -3.57
CA THR A 50 -11.15 4.49 -5.01
C THR A 50 -12.47 3.75 -5.29
N PRO A 51 -12.90 3.61 -6.56
CA PRO A 51 -13.99 2.69 -6.89
C PRO A 51 -13.71 1.23 -6.45
N GLY A 52 -12.44 0.86 -6.30
CA GLY A 52 -12.00 -0.46 -5.84
C GLY A 52 -12.10 -0.68 -4.34
N GLY A 53 -12.02 0.37 -3.51
CA GLY A 53 -12.07 0.22 -2.06
C GLY A 53 -11.52 1.38 -1.25
N ARG A 54 -11.40 1.15 0.05
CA ARG A 54 -10.78 2.06 1.02
C ARG A 54 -9.44 1.50 1.46
N TYR A 55 -8.40 2.33 1.47
CA TYR A 55 -7.02 1.94 1.76
C TYR A 55 -6.40 2.90 2.77
N LEU A 56 -5.84 2.35 3.85
CA LEU A 56 -5.02 3.09 4.80
C LEU A 56 -3.55 2.85 4.45
N VAL A 57 -2.90 3.84 3.88
CA VAL A 57 -1.47 3.79 3.56
C VAL A 57 -0.69 4.32 4.76
N THR A 58 0.24 3.50 5.24
CA THR A 58 1.14 3.75 6.36
C THR A 58 2.58 3.50 5.91
N PRO A 59 3.61 3.77 6.73
CA PRO A 59 5.00 3.48 6.37
C PRO A 59 5.29 2.00 6.03
N ASP A 60 4.42 1.09 6.44
CA ASP A 60 4.62 -0.36 6.21
C ASP A 60 4.07 -0.84 4.87
N VAL A 61 3.26 -0.04 4.19
CA VAL A 61 2.58 -0.41 2.95
C VAL A 61 2.54 0.75 1.96
N PHE A 62 2.44 0.43 0.67
CA PHE A 62 2.15 1.40 -0.38
C PHE A 62 0.98 0.92 -1.24
N LEU A 63 0.37 1.86 -1.97
CA LEU A 63 -0.70 1.60 -2.92
C LEU A 63 -0.24 2.05 -4.30
N VAL A 64 -0.50 1.24 -5.34
CA VAL A 64 -0.28 1.64 -6.74
C VAL A 64 -1.64 1.93 -7.37
N LEU A 65 -1.78 3.10 -7.96
CA LEU A 65 -2.93 3.52 -8.73
C LEU A 65 -2.56 3.54 -10.22
N ASN A 66 -3.36 2.86 -11.04
CA ASN A 66 -3.14 2.73 -12.47
C ASN A 66 -3.50 4.02 -13.24
N HIS A 67 -3.08 4.11 -14.49
CA HIS A 67 -3.45 5.23 -15.37
C HIS A 67 -4.98 5.38 -15.47
N GLY A 68 -5.44 6.62 -15.35
CA GLY A 68 -6.86 6.97 -15.48
C GLY A 68 -7.71 6.61 -14.28
N GLN A 69 -7.15 5.99 -13.24
CA GLN A 69 -7.87 5.64 -12.03
C GLN A 69 -8.23 6.89 -11.22
N ARG A 70 -9.45 6.89 -10.66
CA ARG A 70 -9.92 7.98 -9.79
C ARG A 70 -9.67 7.63 -8.34
N TYR A 71 -9.33 8.65 -7.54
CA TYR A 71 -9.18 8.49 -6.10
C TYR A 71 -9.51 9.77 -5.34
N SER A 72 -9.92 9.58 -4.10
CA SER A 72 -9.91 10.63 -3.07
C SER A 72 -8.86 10.29 -2.02
N MET A 73 -8.28 11.29 -1.39
CA MET A 73 -7.29 11.12 -0.33
C MET A 73 -7.60 12.07 0.83
N GLU A 74 -7.43 11.58 2.04
CA GLU A 74 -7.59 12.33 3.28
C GLU A 74 -6.39 12.11 4.20
N VAL A 75 -5.92 13.19 4.82
CA VAL A 75 -4.86 13.18 5.83
C VAL A 75 -5.34 14.00 7.02
N ASP A 76 -5.35 13.38 8.18
CA ASP A 76 -5.77 14.03 9.42
C ASP A 76 -4.76 15.10 9.87
N ALA A 77 -5.24 16.21 10.42
CA ALA A 77 -4.44 17.36 10.87
C ALA A 77 -3.36 16.99 11.90
N GLU A 78 -3.67 16.03 12.78
CA GLU A 78 -2.81 15.61 13.90
C GLU A 78 -1.77 14.55 13.50
N SER A 79 -1.85 13.97 12.30
CA SER A 79 -1.08 12.77 11.96
C SER A 79 0.41 13.01 11.70
N GLY A 80 0.87 14.26 11.53
CA GLY A 80 2.27 14.57 11.17
C GLY A 80 2.73 13.82 9.93
N THR A 81 1.86 13.71 8.91
CA THR A 81 2.07 12.85 7.75
C THR A 81 3.11 13.42 6.79
N GLU A 82 4.03 12.57 6.36
CA GLU A 82 4.93 12.82 5.24
C GLU A 82 4.60 11.83 4.12
N THR A 83 4.27 12.32 2.94
CA THR A 83 3.98 11.49 1.74
C THR A 83 5.14 11.57 0.75
N LEU A 84 5.39 10.46 0.06
CA LEU A 84 6.35 10.37 -1.05
C LEU A 84 5.69 9.61 -2.19
N CYS A 85 5.24 10.33 -3.22
CA CYS A 85 4.42 9.78 -4.29
C CYS A 85 5.08 10.00 -5.66
N PRO A 86 5.75 9.00 -6.24
CA PRO A 86 6.14 9.00 -7.64
C PRO A 86 4.92 8.91 -8.56
N PHE A 87 4.90 9.73 -9.60
CA PHE A 87 3.93 9.73 -10.70
C PHE A 87 4.68 9.47 -12.00
N PHE A 88 4.14 8.62 -12.85
CA PHE A 88 4.75 8.26 -14.12
C PHE A 88 3.95 8.84 -15.29
N ALA A 89 4.64 9.47 -16.22
CA ALA A 89 4.04 9.84 -17.49
C ALA A 89 3.51 8.59 -18.21
N PRO A 90 2.42 8.71 -19.00
CA PRO A 90 1.90 7.59 -19.78
C PRO A 90 2.96 6.95 -20.67
N GLY A 91 3.09 5.61 -20.64
CA GLY A 91 4.04 4.85 -21.44
C GLY A 91 5.44 4.72 -20.84
N PHE A 92 5.76 5.43 -19.74
CA PHE A 92 7.11 5.40 -19.16
C PHE A 92 7.50 4.03 -18.61
N VAL A 93 6.62 3.42 -17.80
CA VAL A 93 6.90 2.10 -17.18
C VAL A 93 6.87 1.00 -18.23
N GLU A 94 5.97 1.10 -19.22
CA GLU A 94 5.89 0.20 -20.35
C GLU A 94 7.18 0.20 -21.17
N ALA A 95 7.70 1.38 -21.50
CA ALA A 95 8.95 1.55 -22.23
C ALA A 95 10.16 0.99 -21.46
N ALA A 96 10.25 1.30 -20.15
CA ALA A 96 11.32 0.79 -19.30
C ALA A 96 11.29 -0.75 -19.19
N ALA A 97 10.10 -1.33 -19.00
CA ALA A 97 9.92 -2.78 -18.92
C ALA A 97 10.23 -3.47 -20.25
N TRP A 98 9.82 -2.86 -21.38
CA TRP A 98 10.11 -3.39 -22.71
C TRP A 98 11.61 -3.35 -23.01
N SER A 99 12.29 -2.23 -22.74
CA SER A 99 13.75 -2.09 -22.94
C SER A 99 14.55 -3.12 -22.15
N ALA A 100 14.12 -3.46 -20.94
CA ALA A 100 14.78 -4.47 -20.12
C ALA A 100 14.53 -5.91 -20.58
N ALA A 101 13.40 -6.16 -21.24
CA ALA A 101 13.02 -7.51 -21.72
C ALA A 101 13.49 -7.80 -23.15
N ALA A 102 13.63 -6.78 -23.98
CA ALA A 102 14.07 -6.90 -25.37
C ALA A 102 15.61 -6.92 -25.42
N GLY A 103 16.19 -8.02 -25.88
CA GLY A 103 17.62 -8.02 -26.25
C GLY A 103 17.86 -7.02 -27.39
N ASP A 104 19.11 -6.53 -27.50
CA ASP A 104 19.53 -5.43 -28.37
C ASP A 104 19.02 -5.54 -29.84
N ALA A 105 18.87 -6.75 -30.38
CA ALA A 105 18.40 -6.98 -31.75
C ALA A 105 16.91 -6.65 -31.96
N ARG A 106 16.05 -6.84 -30.94
CA ARG A 106 14.60 -6.55 -31.05
C ARG A 106 14.27 -5.08 -30.85
N GLN A 107 15.13 -4.32 -30.20
CA GLN A 107 14.94 -2.88 -29.98
C GLN A 107 15.06 -2.10 -31.29
N LEU A 108 15.80 -2.62 -32.29
CA LEU A 108 16.02 -1.97 -33.57
C LEU A 108 14.92 -2.22 -34.60
N ASP A 109 14.21 -3.34 -34.48
CA ASP A 109 13.22 -3.77 -35.49
C ASP A 109 11.79 -3.30 -35.24
N ASP A 110 11.43 -2.89 -34.04
CA ASP A 110 10.05 -2.52 -33.68
C ASP A 110 9.98 -1.35 -32.68
N VAL A 111 10.36 -0.17 -33.17
CA VAL A 111 10.36 1.10 -32.41
C VAL A 111 8.93 1.49 -31.96
N ASP A 112 7.90 0.98 -32.63
CA ASP A 112 6.48 1.25 -32.35
C ASP A 112 5.78 0.16 -31.50
N ALA A 113 6.46 -0.94 -31.15
CA ALA A 113 5.91 -1.96 -30.26
C ALA A 113 5.82 -1.42 -28.82
N ARG A 114 4.90 -0.48 -28.61
CA ARG A 114 4.46 -0.08 -27.29
C ARG A 114 3.88 -1.30 -26.60
N GLY A 115 4.59 -1.77 -25.59
CA GLY A 115 4.17 -2.94 -24.81
C GLY A 115 2.72 -2.80 -24.33
N ALA A 116 2.08 -3.94 -24.01
CA ALA A 116 0.73 -3.92 -23.43
C ALA A 116 0.65 -2.96 -22.24
N PRO A 117 -0.48 -2.26 -22.03
CA PRO A 117 -0.66 -1.30 -20.95
C PRO A 117 -0.19 -1.90 -19.61
N PHE A 118 0.57 -1.12 -18.86
CA PHE A 118 1.03 -1.55 -17.55
C PHE A 118 -0.11 -1.40 -16.55
N GLU A 119 -0.52 -2.52 -15.97
CA GLU A 119 -1.52 -2.53 -14.91
C GLU A 119 -1.07 -3.43 -13.76
N LEU A 120 -1.26 -2.95 -12.56
CA LEU A 120 -1.14 -3.70 -11.31
C LEU A 120 -2.52 -3.91 -10.70
N VAL A 121 -2.68 -5.06 -10.02
CA VAL A 121 -3.87 -5.28 -9.20
C VAL A 121 -3.88 -4.27 -8.07
N GLU A 122 -4.98 -3.53 -7.95
CA GLU A 122 -5.18 -2.55 -6.89
C GLU A 122 -5.26 -3.27 -5.54
N ARG A 123 -4.23 -3.10 -4.74
CA ARG A 123 -4.10 -3.64 -3.39
C ARG A 123 -3.00 -2.93 -2.60
N LEU A 124 -3.01 -3.09 -1.28
CA LEU A 124 -1.88 -2.70 -0.45
C LEU A 124 -0.73 -3.69 -0.63
N HIS A 125 0.44 -3.15 -0.95
CA HIS A 125 1.70 -3.88 -1.06
C HIS A 125 2.59 -3.59 0.14
N PRO A 126 3.30 -4.58 0.69
CA PRO A 126 4.27 -4.34 1.75
C PRO A 126 5.39 -3.38 1.29
N ALA A 127 5.73 -2.39 2.12
CA ALA A 127 6.83 -1.47 1.86
C ALA A 127 8.18 -2.11 2.23
N VAL A 128 8.56 -3.16 1.50
CA VAL A 128 9.80 -3.91 1.67
C VAL A 128 10.49 -4.13 0.33
N GLY A 129 11.75 -4.57 0.35
CA GLY A 129 12.50 -4.92 -0.87
C GLY A 129 12.91 -3.72 -1.72
N PRO A 130 13.11 -3.93 -3.05
CA PRO A 130 13.69 -2.92 -3.92
C PRO A 130 12.90 -1.60 -3.97
N ILE A 131 11.57 -1.66 -4.07
CA ILE A 131 10.71 -0.46 -4.13
C ILE A 131 10.90 0.39 -2.88
N ALA A 132 10.88 -0.20 -1.69
CA ALA A 132 11.10 0.52 -0.44
C ALA A 132 12.49 1.16 -0.37
N ALA A 133 13.53 0.46 -0.82
CA ALA A 133 14.89 0.98 -0.85
C ALA A 133 15.03 2.17 -1.82
N ILE A 134 14.42 2.09 -3.01
CA ILE A 134 14.42 3.18 -3.98
C ILE A 134 13.68 4.41 -3.40
N LEU A 135 12.50 4.23 -2.83
CA LEU A 135 11.74 5.31 -2.20
C LEU A 135 12.52 5.96 -1.06
N ALA A 136 13.17 5.18 -0.22
CA ALA A 136 14.02 5.70 0.87
C ALA A 136 15.19 6.53 0.33
N SER A 137 15.83 6.09 -0.77
CA SER A 137 16.91 6.83 -1.42
C SER A 137 16.40 8.14 -2.04
N MET A 138 15.26 8.12 -2.72
CA MET A 138 14.60 9.31 -3.28
C MET A 138 14.29 10.34 -2.20
N ARG A 139 13.69 9.88 -1.08
CA ARG A 139 13.43 10.74 0.08
C ARG A 139 14.71 11.40 0.63
N ALA A 140 15.75 10.59 0.83
CA ALA A 140 17.03 11.08 1.37
C ALA A 140 17.64 12.15 0.48
N ALA A 141 17.63 11.95 -0.85
CA ALA A 141 18.16 12.90 -1.82
C ALA A 141 17.35 14.21 -1.87
N VAL A 142 16.01 14.13 -1.83
CA VAL A 142 15.13 15.32 -1.77
C VAL A 142 15.40 16.12 -0.50
N ARG A 143 15.48 15.47 0.66
CA ARG A 143 15.79 16.15 1.94
C ARG A 143 17.18 16.79 1.96
N ALA A 144 18.17 16.13 1.37
CA ALA A 144 19.52 16.66 1.27
C ALA A 144 19.69 17.71 0.15
N ARG A 145 18.62 18.02 -0.62
CA ARG A 145 18.66 18.88 -1.81
C ARG A 145 19.71 18.46 -2.84
N ARG A 146 19.94 17.13 -2.95
CA ARG A 146 20.91 16.51 -3.87
C ARG A 146 20.24 15.79 -5.04
N ALA A 147 18.93 15.90 -5.16
CA ALA A 147 18.14 15.26 -6.20
C ALA A 147 18.28 16.01 -7.53
N GLY A 148 19.42 15.85 -8.22
CA GLY A 148 19.60 16.36 -9.58
C GLY A 148 18.74 15.61 -10.60
N ALA A 149 18.45 16.24 -11.74
CA ALA A 149 17.52 15.69 -12.75
C ALA A 149 17.94 14.30 -13.24
N ALA A 150 19.20 14.10 -13.63
CA ALA A 150 19.70 12.80 -14.10
C ALA A 150 19.61 11.72 -13.01
N TRP A 151 19.94 12.05 -11.76
CA TRP A 151 19.84 11.10 -10.67
C TRP A 151 18.39 10.67 -10.38
N ILE A 152 17.45 11.62 -10.47
CA ILE A 152 16.01 11.31 -10.31
C ILE A 152 15.55 10.43 -11.46
N GLU A 153 15.95 10.72 -12.69
CA GLU A 153 15.65 9.92 -13.87
C GLU A 153 16.06 8.46 -13.68
N ASP A 154 17.31 8.22 -13.26
CA ASP A 154 17.80 6.87 -12.94
C ASP A 154 16.92 6.17 -11.89
N ARG A 155 16.53 6.87 -10.83
CA ARG A 155 15.66 6.29 -9.78
C ARG A 155 14.26 5.98 -10.29
N PHE A 156 13.72 6.77 -11.21
CA PHE A 156 12.43 6.45 -11.85
C PHE A 156 12.54 5.23 -12.76
N HIS A 157 13.63 5.05 -13.48
CA HIS A 157 13.88 3.83 -14.26
C HIS A 157 14.01 2.60 -13.35
N ASP A 158 14.78 2.68 -12.26
CA ASP A 158 14.87 1.60 -11.28
C ASP A 158 13.49 1.25 -10.70
N LEU A 159 12.69 2.28 -10.36
CA LEU A 159 11.35 2.08 -9.81
C LEU A 159 10.40 1.47 -10.85
N ALA A 160 10.50 1.86 -12.12
CA ALA A 160 9.71 1.25 -13.21
C ALA A 160 10.03 -0.24 -13.38
N LEU A 161 11.30 -0.61 -13.35
CA LEU A 161 11.73 -2.02 -13.40
C LEU A 161 11.28 -2.80 -12.17
N ALA A 162 11.36 -2.20 -10.99
CA ALA A 162 10.88 -2.82 -9.76
C ALA A 162 9.34 -3.02 -9.76
N LEU A 163 8.59 -2.08 -10.35
CA LEU A 163 7.13 -2.22 -10.54
C LEU A 163 6.80 -3.33 -11.56
N ALA A 164 7.59 -3.45 -12.64
CA ALA A 164 7.44 -4.54 -13.61
C ALA A 164 7.67 -5.91 -12.94
N ALA A 165 8.72 -6.03 -12.14
CA ALA A 165 8.99 -7.24 -11.36
C ALA A 165 7.85 -7.54 -10.37
N LEU A 166 7.32 -6.55 -9.67
CA LEU A 166 6.17 -6.69 -8.77
C LEU A 166 4.91 -7.17 -9.50
N ARG A 167 4.68 -6.69 -10.73
CA ARG A 167 3.57 -7.18 -11.58
C ARG A 167 3.73 -8.66 -11.90
N ASP A 168 4.94 -9.08 -12.25
CA ASP A 168 5.21 -10.47 -12.62
C ASP A 168 5.13 -11.39 -11.37
N ASP A 169 5.58 -10.93 -10.21
CA ASP A 169 5.39 -11.62 -8.93
C ASP A 169 3.90 -11.78 -8.59
N THR A 170 3.13 -10.70 -8.77
CA THR A 170 1.67 -10.73 -8.56
C THR A 170 0.98 -11.70 -9.51
N ARG A 171 1.41 -11.80 -10.77
CA ARG A 171 0.89 -12.78 -11.73
C ARG A 171 1.20 -14.21 -11.28
N ARG A 172 2.43 -14.49 -10.85
CA ARG A 172 2.82 -15.79 -10.29
C ARG A 172 2.00 -16.15 -9.05
N GLU A 173 1.81 -15.20 -8.15
CA GLU A 173 0.94 -15.39 -6.99
C GLU A 173 -0.51 -15.71 -7.40
N MET A 174 -1.05 -15.02 -8.41
CA MET A 174 -2.38 -15.33 -8.94
C MET A 174 -2.47 -16.73 -9.55
N GLU A 175 -1.42 -17.22 -10.22
CA GLU A 175 -1.40 -18.56 -10.83
C GLU A 175 -1.50 -19.68 -9.77
N THR A 176 -0.95 -19.47 -8.59
CA THR A 176 -1.03 -20.41 -7.47
C THR A 176 -2.32 -20.27 -6.65
N PHE A 177 -3.16 -19.27 -6.96
CA PHE A 177 -4.36 -18.98 -6.17
C PHE A 177 -5.41 -20.08 -6.32
N PRO A 178 -6.15 -20.43 -5.25
CA PRO A 178 -6.97 -21.64 -5.20
C PRO A 178 -8.27 -21.52 -6.01
N ALA A 179 -8.20 -21.61 -7.34
CA ALA A 179 -9.34 -21.70 -8.24
C ALA A 179 -8.98 -22.51 -9.50
N VAL A 180 -9.96 -23.17 -10.11
CA VAL A 180 -9.74 -24.11 -11.22
C VAL A 180 -9.50 -23.38 -12.55
N ARG A 181 -10.29 -22.35 -12.86
CA ARG A 181 -10.20 -21.61 -14.13
C ARG A 181 -9.42 -20.31 -13.95
N ARG A 182 -8.56 -19.96 -14.92
CA ARG A 182 -7.71 -18.76 -14.87
C ARG A 182 -8.52 -17.46 -14.60
N ALA A 183 -9.54 -17.17 -15.41
CA ALA A 183 -10.36 -15.97 -15.24
C ALA A 183 -11.06 -15.91 -13.88
N THR A 184 -11.57 -17.06 -13.38
CA THR A 184 -12.15 -17.16 -12.05
C THR A 184 -11.11 -16.93 -10.95
N ARG A 185 -9.85 -17.34 -11.18
CA ARG A 185 -8.74 -17.21 -10.26
C ARG A 185 -8.31 -15.75 -10.11
N GLU A 186 -8.14 -15.03 -11.20
CA GLU A 186 -7.80 -13.62 -11.22
C GLU A 186 -8.89 -12.77 -10.54
N GLU A 187 -10.16 -13.04 -10.84
CA GLU A 187 -11.27 -12.33 -10.24
C GLU A 187 -11.38 -12.64 -8.74
N LEU A 188 -11.23 -13.91 -8.33
CA LEU A 188 -11.23 -14.30 -6.93
C LEU A 188 -10.08 -13.65 -6.17
N TYR A 189 -8.90 -13.59 -6.76
CA TYR A 189 -7.73 -12.92 -6.21
C TYR A 189 -8.04 -11.46 -5.92
N ARG A 190 -8.53 -10.69 -6.91
CA ARG A 190 -8.89 -9.28 -6.75
C ARG A 190 -9.92 -9.07 -5.64
N ARG A 191 -10.97 -9.89 -5.62
CA ARG A 191 -12.04 -9.81 -4.61
C ARG A 191 -11.54 -10.08 -3.20
N LEU A 192 -10.73 -11.11 -3.01
CA LEU A 192 -10.21 -11.45 -1.69
C LEU A 192 -9.18 -10.45 -1.19
N TYR A 193 -8.31 -9.91 -2.07
CA TYR A 193 -7.39 -8.83 -1.70
C TYR A 193 -8.13 -7.54 -1.34
N ARG A 194 -9.18 -7.18 -2.08
CA ARG A 194 -10.05 -6.04 -1.74
C ARG A 194 -10.64 -6.18 -0.34
N ALA A 195 -11.17 -7.34 0.00
CA ALA A 195 -11.70 -7.59 1.34
C ALA A 195 -10.61 -7.63 2.42
N ARG A 196 -9.43 -8.19 2.12
CA ARG A 196 -8.27 -8.16 3.02
C ARG A 196 -7.86 -6.72 3.32
N ASP A 197 -7.72 -5.91 2.29
CA ASP A 197 -7.28 -4.52 2.41
C ASP A 197 -8.34 -3.66 3.12
N PHE A 198 -9.63 -3.93 2.90
CA PHE A 198 -10.71 -3.34 3.69
C PHE A 198 -10.57 -3.67 5.19
N LEU A 199 -10.36 -4.94 5.54
CA LEU A 199 -10.18 -5.36 6.94
C LEU A 199 -8.98 -4.66 7.60
N VAL A 200 -7.85 -4.54 6.90
CA VAL A 200 -6.64 -3.91 7.48
C VAL A 200 -6.68 -2.39 7.42
N SER A 201 -7.46 -1.78 6.54
CA SER A 201 -7.60 -0.33 6.43
C SER A 201 -8.62 0.25 7.40
N CYS A 202 -9.67 -0.53 7.68
CA CYS A 202 -10.77 -0.14 8.59
C CYS A 202 -10.68 -0.88 9.93
N TYR A 203 -9.48 -1.29 10.33
CA TYR A 203 -9.27 -2.17 11.50
C TYR A 203 -9.85 -1.64 12.82
N ALA A 204 -9.93 -0.32 12.97
CA ALA A 204 -10.49 0.30 14.18
C ALA A 204 -12.02 0.23 14.26
N GLU A 205 -12.69 -0.01 13.12
CA GLU A 205 -14.15 -0.10 13.04
C GLU A 205 -14.66 -1.47 13.55
N PRO A 206 -15.90 -1.57 14.05
CA PRO A 206 -16.52 -2.85 14.44
C PRO A 206 -16.92 -3.66 13.20
N LEU A 207 -15.95 -4.33 12.59
CA LEU A 207 -16.12 -5.07 11.34
C LEU A 207 -16.64 -6.49 11.55
N THR A 208 -17.51 -6.92 10.63
CA THR A 208 -18.07 -8.28 10.58
C THR A 208 -17.60 -9.06 9.35
N VAL A 209 -17.71 -10.40 9.42
CA VAL A 209 -17.46 -11.28 8.25
C VAL A 209 -18.41 -10.95 7.10
N ALA A 210 -19.67 -10.57 7.40
CA ALA A 210 -20.68 -10.26 6.39
C ALA A 210 -20.31 -8.98 5.61
N GLU A 211 -19.77 -7.97 6.27
CA GLU A 211 -19.29 -6.74 5.61
C GLU A 211 -18.09 -7.01 4.70
N ALA A 212 -17.08 -7.76 5.18
CA ALA A 212 -15.94 -8.15 4.38
C ALA A 212 -16.34 -9.01 3.17
N ALA A 213 -17.31 -9.91 3.34
CA ALA A 213 -17.88 -10.73 2.27
C ALA A 213 -18.59 -9.87 1.21
N ARG A 214 -19.33 -8.84 1.64
CA ARG A 214 -19.98 -7.86 0.73
C ARG A 214 -18.94 -7.10 -0.10
N VAL A 215 -17.85 -6.68 0.53
CA VAL A 215 -16.72 -6.02 -0.18
C VAL A 215 -16.10 -6.95 -1.22
N ALA A 216 -15.98 -8.25 -0.91
CA ALA A 216 -15.53 -9.27 -1.85
C ALA A 216 -16.58 -9.65 -2.91
N ALA A 217 -17.83 -9.15 -2.83
CA ALA A 217 -18.96 -9.58 -3.65
C ALA A 217 -19.14 -11.12 -3.62
N LEU A 218 -19.06 -11.71 -2.42
CA LEU A 218 -19.23 -13.15 -2.16
C LEU A 218 -20.25 -13.37 -1.04
N SER A 219 -20.88 -14.54 -1.01
CA SER A 219 -21.65 -14.94 0.17
C SER A 219 -20.73 -15.15 1.38
N PRO A 220 -21.18 -14.90 2.62
CA PRO A 220 -20.34 -15.06 3.81
C PRO A 220 -19.67 -16.43 3.94
N PHE A 221 -20.39 -17.51 3.60
CA PHE A 221 -19.85 -18.86 3.63
C PHE A 221 -18.74 -19.08 2.59
N HIS A 222 -18.97 -18.66 1.33
CA HIS A 222 -17.99 -18.74 0.26
C HIS A 222 -16.76 -17.89 0.57
N PHE A 223 -16.98 -16.65 1.04
CA PHE A 223 -15.91 -15.74 1.42
C PHE A 223 -15.02 -16.34 2.51
N HIS A 224 -15.61 -16.80 3.62
CA HIS A 224 -14.86 -17.36 4.74
C HIS A 224 -13.97 -18.52 4.31
N ARG A 225 -14.51 -19.46 3.52
CA ARG A 225 -13.77 -20.63 3.03
C ARG A 225 -12.66 -20.24 2.06
N ALA A 226 -12.97 -19.38 1.08
CA ALA A 226 -12.01 -18.93 0.08
C ALA A 226 -10.87 -18.10 0.72
N PHE A 227 -11.23 -17.18 1.64
CA PHE A 227 -10.28 -16.34 2.36
C PHE A 227 -9.31 -17.18 3.20
N ARG A 228 -9.82 -18.14 3.99
CA ARG A 228 -8.97 -19.04 4.79
C ARG A 228 -8.05 -19.87 3.92
N ARG A 229 -8.52 -20.34 2.77
CA ARG A 229 -7.70 -21.11 1.82
C ARG A 229 -6.62 -20.26 1.18
N ALA A 230 -6.91 -18.99 0.87
CA ALA A 230 -5.98 -18.08 0.22
C ALA A 230 -4.90 -17.53 1.19
N PHE A 231 -5.30 -17.16 2.40
CA PHE A 231 -4.43 -16.46 3.35
C PHE A 231 -4.01 -17.31 4.57
N GLY A 232 -4.42 -18.58 4.65
CA GLY A 232 -4.11 -19.47 5.76
C GLY A 232 -4.80 -19.11 7.09
N ARG A 233 -5.59 -18.03 7.12
CA ARG A 233 -6.28 -17.50 8.31
C ARG A 233 -7.70 -17.10 7.96
N THR A 234 -8.59 -17.12 8.96
CA THR A 234 -9.93 -16.56 8.78
C THR A 234 -9.88 -15.03 8.71
N PRO A 235 -10.91 -14.36 8.11
CA PRO A 235 -10.95 -12.89 8.03
C PRO A 235 -10.79 -12.22 9.40
N MET A 236 -11.49 -12.72 10.43
CA MET A 236 -11.42 -12.15 11.78
C MET A 236 -10.11 -12.43 12.49
N GLN A 237 -9.45 -13.57 12.22
CA GLN A 237 -8.10 -13.84 12.70
C GLN A 237 -7.08 -12.88 12.07
N LEU A 238 -7.22 -12.57 10.79
CA LEU A 238 -6.37 -11.58 10.12
C LEU A 238 -6.56 -10.19 10.72
N LEU A 239 -7.82 -9.74 10.87
CA LEU A 239 -8.16 -8.47 11.50
C LEU A 239 -7.58 -8.36 12.92
N GLN A 240 -7.83 -9.38 13.76
CA GLN A 240 -7.31 -9.42 15.13
C GLN A 240 -5.78 -9.37 15.16
N HIS A 241 -5.13 -10.14 14.29
CA HIS A 241 -3.67 -10.12 14.18
C HIS A 241 -3.17 -8.71 13.83
N HIS A 242 -3.79 -8.05 12.85
CA HIS A 242 -3.44 -6.69 12.43
C HIS A 242 -3.63 -5.68 13.56
N ARG A 243 -4.78 -5.70 14.26
CA ARG A 243 -5.07 -4.86 15.44
C ARG A 243 -3.97 -4.95 16.49
N LEU A 244 -3.52 -6.17 16.79
CA LEU A 244 -2.47 -6.40 17.80
C LEU A 244 -1.10 -5.90 17.33
N GLU A 245 -0.77 -5.97 16.01
CA GLU A 245 0.46 -5.36 15.47
C GLU A 245 0.43 -3.83 15.55
N VAL A 246 -0.70 -3.21 15.22
CA VAL A 246 -0.86 -1.76 15.39
C VAL A 246 -0.73 -1.37 16.86
N ALA A 247 -1.41 -2.10 17.76
CA ALA A 247 -1.32 -1.86 19.20
C ALA A 247 0.11 -1.93 19.72
N ARG A 248 0.90 -2.92 19.28
CA ARG A 248 2.31 -3.06 19.66
C ARG A 248 3.12 -1.81 19.30
N ARG A 249 2.88 -1.23 18.12
CA ARG A 249 3.56 0.00 17.69
C ARG A 249 3.16 1.23 18.51
N LEU A 250 1.87 1.38 18.81
CA LEU A 250 1.36 2.47 19.64
C LEU A 250 1.90 2.40 21.07
N LEU A 251 1.85 1.22 21.68
CA LEU A 251 2.41 0.98 23.01
C LEU A 251 3.92 1.26 23.08
N ALA A 252 4.67 0.88 22.05
CA ALA A 252 6.12 1.15 21.96
C ALA A 252 6.43 2.66 21.87
N ARG A 253 5.49 3.49 21.43
CA ARG A 253 5.59 4.96 21.46
C ARG A 253 5.27 5.57 22.83
N GLY A 254 4.72 4.77 23.75
CA GLY A 254 4.35 5.22 25.09
C GLY A 254 2.86 5.46 25.32
N ASP A 255 2.02 5.21 24.29
CA ASP A 255 0.58 5.44 24.39
C ASP A 255 -0.04 4.60 25.52
N GLU A 256 -1.14 5.09 26.10
CA GLU A 256 -1.81 4.47 27.23
C GLU A 256 -2.55 3.20 26.79
N VAL A 257 -2.48 2.13 27.62
CA VAL A 257 -2.97 0.78 27.27
C VAL A 257 -4.46 0.76 26.93
N THR A 258 -5.27 1.45 27.74
CA THR A 258 -6.73 1.51 27.54
C THR A 258 -7.08 2.31 26.28
N ALA A 259 -6.40 3.43 26.06
CA ALA A 259 -6.56 4.25 24.86
C ALA A 259 -6.16 3.45 23.59
N VAL A 260 -5.06 2.71 23.65
CA VAL A 260 -4.61 1.86 22.54
C VAL A 260 -5.61 0.75 22.26
N ALA A 261 -6.13 0.06 23.30
CA ALA A 261 -7.12 -1.00 23.11
C ALA A 261 -8.36 -0.51 22.33
N LEU A 262 -8.90 0.65 22.75
CA LEU A 262 -10.03 1.29 22.07
C LEU A 262 -9.68 1.77 20.66
N ALA A 263 -8.54 2.43 20.49
CA ALA A 263 -8.08 2.95 19.20
C ALA A 263 -7.88 1.86 18.14
N VAL A 264 -7.53 0.64 18.56
CA VAL A 264 -7.40 -0.49 17.62
C VAL A 264 -8.68 -1.35 17.51
N GLY A 265 -9.80 -0.91 18.10
CA GLY A 265 -11.11 -1.52 17.93
C GLY A 265 -11.40 -2.71 18.86
N PHE A 266 -10.84 -2.74 20.06
CA PHE A 266 -11.26 -3.69 21.12
C PHE A 266 -12.25 -3.04 22.06
N ASP A 267 -13.37 -3.71 22.31
CA ASP A 267 -14.40 -3.25 23.25
C ASP A 267 -14.08 -3.63 24.71
N SER A 268 -13.13 -4.55 24.93
CA SER A 268 -12.76 -5.05 26.26
C SER A 268 -11.25 -5.06 26.46
N LEU A 269 -10.82 -4.35 27.48
CA LEU A 269 -9.40 -4.31 27.91
C LEU A 269 -8.89 -5.70 28.35
N GLY A 270 -9.75 -6.51 28.97
CA GLY A 270 -9.41 -7.88 29.38
C GLY A 270 -9.11 -8.78 28.18
N SER A 271 -10.02 -8.77 27.19
CA SER A 271 -9.83 -9.53 25.94
C SER A 271 -8.60 -9.06 25.17
N PHE A 272 -8.40 -7.73 25.09
CA PHE A 272 -7.20 -7.13 24.47
C PHE A 272 -5.92 -7.63 25.14
N SER A 273 -5.82 -7.47 26.47
CA SER A 273 -4.61 -7.82 27.23
C SER A 273 -4.27 -9.30 27.14
N TRP A 274 -5.28 -10.18 27.18
CA TRP A 274 -5.09 -11.61 27.05
C TRP A 274 -4.59 -11.99 25.64
N LEU A 275 -5.22 -11.48 24.59
CA LEU A 275 -4.83 -11.74 23.20
C LEU A 275 -3.45 -11.18 22.87
N PHE A 276 -3.16 -9.98 23.40
CA PHE A 276 -1.87 -9.31 23.22
C PHE A 276 -0.74 -10.14 23.83
N ARG A 277 -0.90 -10.56 25.11
CA ARG A 277 0.09 -11.41 25.79
C ARG A 277 0.25 -12.77 25.10
N ARG A 278 -0.85 -13.38 24.67
CA ARG A 278 -0.80 -14.65 23.93
C ARG A 278 -0.02 -14.53 22.62
N LYS A 279 -0.09 -13.38 21.94
CA LYS A 279 0.59 -13.16 20.66
C LYS A 279 2.04 -12.72 20.83
N HIS A 280 2.31 -11.80 21.75
CA HIS A 280 3.61 -11.13 21.88
C HIS A 280 4.45 -11.64 23.05
N GLY A 281 3.92 -12.53 23.89
CA GLY A 281 4.62 -13.11 25.04
C GLY A 281 4.72 -12.20 26.26
N VAL A 282 4.38 -10.91 26.12
CA VAL A 282 4.49 -9.88 27.18
C VAL A 282 3.16 -9.14 27.35
N ALA A 283 2.91 -8.58 28.53
CA ALA A 283 1.70 -7.78 28.74
C ALA A 283 1.82 -6.43 28.01
N PRO A 284 0.66 -5.81 27.60
CA PRO A 284 0.67 -4.51 26.94
C PRO A 284 1.41 -3.41 27.74
N SER A 285 1.26 -3.45 29.06
CA SER A 285 1.90 -2.48 29.98
C SER A 285 3.44 -2.61 30.05
N GLU A 286 3.99 -3.76 29.70
CA GLU A 286 5.44 -4.01 29.72
C GLU A 286 6.17 -3.42 28.51
N LEU A 287 5.44 -3.15 27.40
CA LEU A 287 6.01 -2.54 26.21
C LEU A 287 6.14 -1.02 26.25
N ARG A 288 5.49 -0.37 27.22
CA ARG A 288 5.56 1.09 27.34
C ARG A 288 6.94 1.51 27.85
N PRO A 289 7.66 2.42 27.16
CA PRO A 289 8.90 2.97 27.66
C PRO A 289 8.62 3.76 28.96
N GLY A 290 9.36 3.49 30.04
CA GLY A 290 9.29 4.29 31.26
C GLY A 290 8.76 3.57 32.51
N ARG A 291 8.24 2.36 32.43
CA ARG A 291 7.92 1.60 33.64
C ARG A 291 9.12 0.72 34.06
N LYS A 292 10.17 1.34 34.63
CA LYS A 292 11.12 0.57 35.46
C LYS A 292 10.28 -0.05 36.57
N LYS A 293 10.38 -1.38 36.74
CA LYS A 293 9.94 -2.04 37.97
C LYS A 293 10.57 -1.29 39.12
N GLN A 294 9.75 -0.63 39.95
CA GLN A 294 10.14 -0.31 41.31
C GLN A 294 10.15 -1.67 42.03
N ASP A 295 11.34 -2.16 42.28
CA ASP A 295 11.58 -3.23 43.22
C ASP A 295 11.26 -2.74 44.64
#